data_b485ae214241137c2bade24a65677460
#
_entry.id   b485ae214241137c2bade24a65677460
#
_cell.length_a   1.000
_cell.length_b   1.000
_cell.length_c   1.000
_cell.angle_alpha   90.00
_cell.angle_beta   90.00
_cell.angle_gamma   90.00
#
_symmetry.space_group_name_H-M   'P 1'
#
loop_
_entity.id
_entity.type
_entity.pdbx_description
1 polymer ?
#
loop_
_entity_poly.entity_id
_entity_poly.type
_entity_poly.pdbx_seq_one_letter_code
_entity_poly.pdbx_strand_id
1 'polypeptide(L)'
;LNNIPLSNNPSINRRHHWTDGMTLQEIEESIGEGLELELYTPEMKTSFGITMSDAAIQQFIGIIAGYIYSRKPELKVRGRTYTRDEVICRLMGLSLEEYQAVYEQVSRVNTPIKDRRKYILASLVTIREDLDLAVEMDVQRDFGQSS
;
A
#
# COMPACT_ATOMS: atom_id res chain seq x y z
N LEU A 1 8.18 33.33 -0.81
CA LEU A 1 8.23 32.57 -0.51
C LEU A 1 8.00 32.06 -0.03
N ASN A 2 8.01 32.04 -0.14
CA ASN A 2 7.92 31.13 0.25
C ASN A 2 7.69 30.55 0.84
N ASN A 3 7.59 30.77 0.74
CA ASN A 3 7.53 29.87 1.30
C ASN A 3 7.37 29.22 1.93
N ILE A 4 7.37 29.37 1.79
CA ILE A 4 7.39 28.38 2.37
C ILE A 4 7.31 27.87 3.06
N PRO A 5 7.40 27.97 3.11
CA PRO A 5 7.43 27.15 3.78
C PRO A 5 7.45 26.73 4.53
N LEU A 6 7.48 26.84 4.64
CA LEU A 6 7.75 26.23 5.13
C LEU A 6 7.55 25.78 6.09
N SER A 7 7.62 25.84 6.05
CA SER A 7 7.62 25.43 6.81
C SER A 7 7.08 25.16 7.74
N ASN A 8 6.75 25.24 7.96
CA ASN A 8 6.37 24.75 8.89
C ASN A 8 5.81 23.60 9.07
N ASN A 9 6.02 23.16 8.59
CA ASN A 9 5.70 22.13 8.64
C ASN A 9 5.48 21.18 8.54
N PRO A 10 5.13 21.35 8.65
CA PRO A 10 5.54 20.03 9.00
C PRO A 10 5.16 19.00 7.97
N SER A 11 5.93 17.96 7.92
CA SER A 11 5.83 16.97 6.87
C SER A 11 4.49 16.23 6.86
N ILE A 12 3.85 16.05 8.00
CA ILE A 12 2.54 15.36 8.10
C ILE A 12 1.48 16.16 7.36
N ASN A 13 1.43 17.46 7.57
CA ASN A 13 0.49 18.32 6.89
C ASN A 13 0.75 18.34 5.38
N ARG A 14 2.01 18.28 4.97
CA ARG A 14 2.36 18.21 3.56
C ARG A 14 1.82 16.96 2.91
N ARG A 15 1.96 15.81 3.58
CA ARG A 15 1.43 14.54 3.05
C ARG A 15 -0.06 14.62 2.83
N HIS A 16 -0.77 15.29 3.73
CA HIS A 16 -2.20 15.45 3.63
C HIS A 16 -2.59 16.37 2.47
N HIS A 17 -1.81 17.42 2.24
CA HIS A 17 -2.14 18.47 1.29
C HIS A 17 -1.52 18.28 -0.10
N TRP A 18 -0.46 17.48 -0.22
CA TRP A 18 0.24 17.39 -1.51
C TRP A 18 -0.64 16.83 -2.63
N THR A 19 -1.70 16.13 -2.30
CA THR A 19 -2.63 15.59 -3.30
C THR A 19 -3.69 16.60 -3.72
N ASP A 20 -3.79 17.73 -3.03
CA ASP A 20 -4.80 18.73 -3.34
C ASP A 20 -4.53 19.34 -4.73
N GLY A 21 -5.58 19.31 -5.57
CA GLY A 21 -5.45 19.83 -6.91
C GLY A 21 -4.78 18.91 -7.91
N MET A 22 -4.30 17.74 -7.48
CA MET A 22 -3.72 16.76 -8.38
C MET A 22 -4.81 15.97 -9.10
N THR A 23 -4.56 15.66 -10.37
CA THR A 23 -5.42 14.75 -11.11
C THR A 23 -5.18 13.33 -10.67
N LEU A 24 -6.11 12.43 -10.97
CA LEU A 24 -5.94 11.02 -10.68
C LEU A 24 -4.65 10.46 -11.29
N GLN A 25 -4.37 10.84 -12.54
CA GLN A 25 -3.16 10.39 -13.22
C GLN A 25 -1.90 10.89 -12.53
N GLU A 26 -1.89 12.13 -12.07
CA GLU A 26 -0.74 12.69 -11.34
C GLU A 26 -0.49 11.94 -10.04
N ILE A 27 -1.56 11.57 -9.35
CA ILE A 27 -1.45 10.77 -8.12
C ILE A 27 -0.85 9.40 -8.44
N GLU A 28 -1.35 8.75 -9.49
CA GLU A 28 -0.82 7.46 -9.92
C GLU A 28 0.66 7.54 -10.26
N GLU A 29 1.07 8.57 -10.96
CA GLU A 29 2.47 8.78 -11.32
C GLU A 29 3.34 8.97 -10.08
N SER A 30 2.85 9.74 -9.11
CA SER A 30 3.58 9.94 -7.85
C SER A 30 3.77 8.64 -7.09
N ILE A 31 2.75 7.79 -7.06
CA ILE A 31 2.85 6.49 -6.39
C ILE A 31 3.89 5.62 -7.10
N GLY A 32 3.86 5.59 -8.43
CA GLY A 32 4.83 4.82 -9.21
C GLY A 32 6.25 5.28 -8.99
N GLU A 33 6.47 6.58 -8.90
CA GLU A 33 7.78 7.14 -8.61
C GLU A 33 8.26 6.75 -7.21
N GLY A 34 7.36 6.79 -6.24
CA GLY A 34 7.68 6.39 -4.87
C GLY A 34 8.07 4.92 -4.76
N LEU A 35 7.51 4.07 -5.61
CA LEU A 35 7.86 2.65 -5.68
C LEU A 35 9.17 2.41 -6.43
N GLU A 36 9.69 3.43 -7.11
CA GLU A 36 10.92 3.33 -7.90
C GLU A 36 10.82 2.24 -8.98
N LEU A 37 9.66 2.14 -9.63
CA LEU A 37 9.42 1.09 -10.63
C LEU A 37 10.42 1.08 -11.76
N GLU A 38 10.97 2.24 -12.13
CA GLU A 38 11.94 2.34 -13.19
C GLU A 38 13.23 1.59 -12.88
N LEU A 39 13.53 1.39 -11.60
CA LEU A 39 14.74 0.70 -11.18
C LEU A 39 14.58 -0.83 -11.19
N TYR A 40 13.35 -1.33 -11.31
CA TYR A 40 13.10 -2.77 -11.29
C TYR A 40 13.22 -3.35 -12.70
N THR A 41 14.38 -3.91 -12.99
CA THR A 41 14.57 -4.71 -14.21
C THR A 41 13.88 -6.06 -14.03
N PRO A 42 13.64 -6.82 -15.11
CA PRO A 42 13.10 -8.18 -14.98
C PRO A 42 13.92 -9.07 -14.04
N GLU A 43 15.25 -8.92 -14.08
CA GLU A 43 16.14 -9.69 -13.22
C GLU A 43 15.96 -9.32 -11.75
N MET A 44 15.82 -8.03 -11.46
CA MET A 44 15.58 -7.57 -10.10
C MET A 44 14.24 -8.06 -9.57
N LYS A 45 13.21 -8.00 -10.41
CA LYS A 45 11.89 -8.51 -10.01
C LYS A 45 11.97 -9.98 -9.62
N THR A 46 12.63 -10.78 -10.44
CA THR A 46 12.82 -12.21 -10.15
C THR A 46 13.59 -12.40 -8.85
N SER A 47 14.66 -11.63 -8.67
CA SER A 47 15.50 -11.72 -7.47
C SER A 47 14.72 -11.40 -6.19
N PHE A 48 13.78 -10.45 -6.26
CA PHE A 48 12.96 -10.07 -5.10
C PHE A 48 11.65 -10.84 -4.99
N GLY A 49 11.45 -11.84 -5.86
CA GLY A 49 10.24 -12.65 -5.81
C GLY A 49 8.99 -11.96 -6.32
N ILE A 50 9.14 -10.95 -7.17
CA ILE A 50 8.01 -10.20 -7.73
C ILE A 50 7.50 -10.94 -8.96
N THR A 51 6.30 -11.52 -8.85
CA THR A 51 5.64 -12.22 -9.96
C THR A 51 4.51 -11.40 -10.56
N MET A 52 4.14 -10.29 -9.92
CA MET A 52 3.09 -9.42 -10.43
C MET A 52 3.47 -8.88 -11.81
N SER A 53 2.50 -8.90 -12.72
CA SER A 53 2.68 -8.25 -14.02
C SER A 53 2.64 -6.73 -13.83
N ASP A 54 3.16 -6.01 -14.82
CA ASP A 54 3.06 -4.54 -14.82
C ASP A 54 1.60 -4.10 -14.76
N ALA A 55 0.71 -4.81 -15.43
CA ALA A 55 -0.72 -4.51 -15.38
C ALA A 55 -1.29 -4.66 -13.96
N ALA A 56 -0.89 -5.70 -13.25
CA ALA A 56 -1.35 -5.91 -11.88
C ALA A 56 -0.83 -4.81 -10.94
N ILE A 57 0.43 -4.43 -11.11
CA ILE A 57 1.02 -3.33 -10.33
C ILE A 57 0.24 -2.04 -10.59
N GLN A 58 -0.06 -1.74 -11.86
CA GLN A 58 -0.81 -0.53 -12.20
C GLN A 58 -2.24 -0.58 -11.65
N GLN A 59 -2.85 -1.75 -11.58
CA GLN A 59 -4.17 -1.88 -10.95
C GLN A 59 -4.11 -1.53 -9.47
N PHE A 60 -3.10 -1.99 -8.76
CA PHE A 60 -2.93 -1.67 -7.34
C PHE A 60 -2.70 -0.17 -7.16
N ILE A 61 -1.84 0.42 -7.98
CA ILE A 61 -1.61 1.86 -7.96
C ILE A 61 -2.91 2.61 -8.20
N GLY A 62 -3.73 2.16 -9.16
CA GLY A 62 -5.02 2.78 -9.45
C GLY A 62 -5.99 2.70 -8.29
N ILE A 63 -6.00 1.60 -7.55
CA ILE A 63 -6.85 1.45 -6.37
C ILE A 63 -6.43 2.43 -5.28
N ILE A 64 -5.13 2.53 -5.02
CA ILE A 64 -4.60 3.48 -4.03
C ILE A 64 -4.91 4.91 -4.44
N ALA A 65 -4.60 5.26 -5.68
CA ALA A 65 -4.83 6.61 -6.21
C ALA A 65 -6.32 6.97 -6.16
N GLY A 66 -7.19 6.01 -6.46
CA GLY A 66 -8.63 6.21 -6.39
C GLY A 66 -9.11 6.56 -5.00
N TYR A 67 -8.57 5.89 -3.99
CA TYR A 67 -8.90 6.22 -2.60
C TYR A 67 -8.42 7.64 -2.26
N ILE A 68 -7.17 7.96 -2.58
CA ILE A 68 -6.61 9.28 -2.30
C ILE A 68 -7.43 10.36 -3.01
N TYR A 69 -7.76 10.15 -4.26
CA TYR A 69 -8.52 11.10 -5.07
C TYR A 69 -9.94 11.30 -4.54
N SER A 70 -10.53 10.28 -3.92
CA SER A 70 -11.89 10.32 -3.41
C SER A 70 -12.06 11.28 -2.23
N ARG A 71 -10.95 11.60 -1.53
CA ARG A 71 -10.92 12.52 -0.39
C ARG A 71 -11.79 12.08 0.78
N LYS A 72 -12.07 10.78 0.88
CA LYS A 72 -12.82 10.25 2.02
C LYS A 72 -12.06 10.48 3.31
N PRO A 73 -12.76 10.90 4.38
CA PRO A 73 -12.09 11.24 5.65
C PRO A 73 -11.61 10.04 6.43
N GLU A 74 -12.16 8.87 6.17
CA GLU A 74 -11.79 7.67 6.91
C GLU A 74 -12.05 6.42 6.09
N LEU A 75 -11.50 5.30 6.55
CA LEU A 75 -11.69 3.99 5.93
C LEU A 75 -11.89 2.95 7.02
N LYS A 76 -12.91 2.12 6.86
CA LYS A 76 -13.16 1.00 7.77
C LYS A 76 -12.60 -0.27 7.18
N VAL A 77 -11.74 -0.94 7.96
CA VAL A 77 -11.13 -2.20 7.57
C VAL A 77 -11.23 -3.16 8.75
N ARG A 78 -11.92 -4.28 8.53
CA ARG A 78 -12.02 -5.35 9.53
C ARG A 78 -12.50 -4.85 10.89
N GLY A 79 -13.50 -3.96 10.89
CA GLY A 79 -14.08 -3.46 12.11
C GLY A 79 -13.33 -2.30 12.76
N ARG A 80 -12.17 -1.92 12.22
CA ARG A 80 -11.41 -0.78 12.71
C ARG A 80 -11.56 0.39 11.75
N THR A 81 -11.65 1.60 12.31
CA THR A 81 -11.73 2.82 11.52
C THR A 81 -10.36 3.51 11.50
N TYR A 82 -9.85 3.76 10.30
CA TYR A 82 -8.58 4.47 10.08
C TYR A 82 -8.89 5.86 9.57
N THR A 83 -8.16 6.85 10.06
CA THR A 83 -8.27 8.21 9.52
C THR A 83 -7.63 8.24 8.13
N ARG A 84 -8.01 9.25 7.35
CA ARG A 84 -7.42 9.46 6.03
C ARG A 84 -5.90 9.55 6.11
N ASP A 85 -5.36 10.28 7.07
CA ASP A 85 -3.92 10.43 7.23
C ASP A 85 -3.24 9.08 7.51
N GLU A 86 -3.83 8.26 8.37
CA GLU A 86 -3.29 6.93 8.64
C GLU A 86 -3.28 6.07 7.38
N VAL A 87 -4.37 6.10 6.62
CA VAL A 87 -4.47 5.30 5.40
C VAL A 87 -3.43 5.74 4.38
N ILE A 88 -3.31 7.04 4.14
CA ILE A 88 -2.33 7.56 3.18
C ILE A 88 -0.92 7.23 3.61
N CYS A 89 -0.60 7.40 4.89
CA CYS A 89 0.72 7.03 5.41
C CYS A 89 1.04 5.56 5.16
N ARG A 90 0.09 4.68 5.45
CA ARG A 90 0.29 3.24 5.25
C ARG A 90 0.48 2.91 3.77
N LEU A 91 -0.38 3.45 2.92
CA LEU A 91 -0.35 3.14 1.49
C LEU A 91 0.90 3.68 0.80
N MET A 92 1.30 4.90 1.14
CA MET A 92 2.47 5.53 0.51
C MET A 92 3.79 4.96 1.00
N GLY A 93 3.77 4.27 2.14
CA GLY A 93 4.97 3.62 2.67
C GLY A 93 5.20 2.20 2.17
N LEU A 94 4.30 1.66 1.36
CA LEU A 94 4.42 0.27 0.90
C LEU A 94 5.49 0.12 -0.17
N SER A 95 6.20 -1.01 -0.10
CA SER A 95 7.16 -1.42 -1.12
C SER A 95 6.48 -2.30 -2.16
N LEU A 96 7.17 -2.54 -3.27
CA LEU A 96 6.67 -3.47 -4.29
C LEU A 96 6.55 -4.89 -3.74
N GLU A 97 7.45 -5.27 -2.84
CA GLU A 97 7.40 -6.58 -2.20
C GLU A 97 6.13 -6.73 -1.33
N GLU A 98 5.71 -5.65 -0.69
CA GLU A 98 4.46 -5.66 0.06
C GLU A 98 3.25 -5.73 -0.86
N TYR A 99 3.30 -5.09 -2.02
CA TYR A 99 2.28 -5.26 -3.06
C TYR A 99 2.20 -6.74 -3.47
N GLN A 100 3.36 -7.36 -3.68
CA GLN A 100 3.42 -8.78 -4.06
C GLN A 100 2.77 -9.66 -2.99
N ALA A 101 3.01 -9.36 -1.71
CA ALA A 101 2.40 -10.12 -0.61
C ALA A 101 0.87 -10.03 -0.66
N VAL A 102 0.33 -8.84 -0.90
CA VAL A 102 -1.12 -8.66 -1.06
C VAL A 102 -1.63 -9.43 -2.28
N TYR A 103 -0.90 -9.34 -3.38
CA TYR A 103 -1.26 -10.05 -4.60
C TYR A 103 -1.39 -11.55 -4.35
N GLU A 104 -0.45 -12.12 -3.61
CA GLU A 104 -0.49 -13.54 -3.27
C GLU A 104 -1.68 -13.88 -2.37
N GLN A 105 -1.96 -13.04 -1.36
CA GLN A 105 -3.11 -13.24 -0.49
C GLN A 105 -4.42 -13.24 -1.27
N VAL A 106 -4.58 -12.27 -2.15
CA VAL A 106 -5.80 -12.14 -2.96
C VAL A 106 -5.93 -13.32 -3.91
N SER A 107 -4.82 -13.80 -4.46
CA SER A 107 -4.82 -14.92 -5.39
C SER A 107 -5.20 -16.24 -4.72
N ARG A 108 -5.02 -16.36 -3.41
CA ARG A 108 -5.38 -17.58 -2.68
C ARG A 108 -6.84 -17.64 -2.27
N VAL A 109 -7.58 -16.56 -2.44
CA VAL A 109 -8.99 -16.54 -2.07
C VAL A 109 -9.79 -17.33 -3.09
N ASN A 110 -10.43 -18.42 -2.63
CA ASN A 110 -11.18 -19.33 -3.49
C ASN A 110 -12.64 -18.95 -3.64
N THR A 111 -13.15 -18.14 -2.72
CA THR A 111 -14.55 -17.71 -2.78
C THR A 111 -14.67 -16.43 -3.59
N PRO A 112 -15.80 -16.23 -4.29
CA PRO A 112 -16.01 -14.97 -5.01
C PRO A 112 -15.91 -13.76 -4.07
N ILE A 113 -15.17 -12.74 -4.50
CA ILE A 113 -15.05 -11.49 -3.77
C ILE A 113 -16.05 -10.51 -4.37
N LYS A 114 -17.01 -10.05 -3.54
CA LYS A 114 -18.08 -9.18 -3.99
C LYS A 114 -17.56 -7.84 -4.49
N ASP A 115 -16.60 -7.26 -3.76
CA ASP A 115 -15.96 -6.00 -4.14
C ASP A 115 -14.45 -6.18 -4.06
N ARG A 116 -13.86 -6.56 -5.19
CA ARG A 116 -12.44 -6.88 -5.26
C ARG A 116 -11.57 -5.66 -4.97
N ARG A 117 -11.94 -4.50 -5.49
CA ARG A 117 -11.16 -3.27 -5.28
C ARG A 117 -11.11 -2.91 -3.80
N LYS A 118 -12.24 -2.98 -3.13
CA LYS A 118 -12.32 -2.70 -1.69
C LYS A 118 -11.51 -3.70 -0.88
N TYR A 119 -11.57 -4.97 -1.26
CA TYR A 119 -10.82 -6.03 -0.61
C TYR A 119 -9.31 -5.79 -0.74
N ILE A 120 -8.85 -5.45 -1.95
CA ILE A 120 -7.43 -5.18 -2.19
C ILE A 120 -6.98 -3.96 -1.39
N LEU A 121 -7.77 -2.88 -1.38
CA LEU A 121 -7.43 -1.69 -0.61
C LEU A 121 -7.29 -2.02 0.88
N ALA A 122 -8.25 -2.76 1.43
CA ALA A 122 -8.21 -3.18 2.83
C ALA A 122 -6.96 -4.00 3.12
N SER A 123 -6.62 -4.92 2.23
CA SER A 123 -5.42 -5.76 2.38
C SER A 123 -4.14 -4.95 2.33
N LEU A 124 -4.07 -3.96 1.44
CA LEU A 124 -2.91 -3.07 1.35
C LEU A 124 -2.71 -2.27 2.63
N VAL A 125 -3.81 -1.81 3.24
CA VAL A 125 -3.74 -1.03 4.48
C VAL A 125 -3.19 -1.86 5.64
N THR A 126 -3.49 -3.16 5.67
CA THR A 126 -3.16 -4.02 6.81
C THR A 126 -2.01 -4.98 6.56
N ILE A 127 -1.40 -4.97 5.37
CA ILE A 127 -0.41 -6.01 5.01
C ILE A 127 0.78 -6.08 5.96
N ARG A 128 1.28 -4.96 6.45
CA ARG A 128 2.41 -4.95 7.35
C ARG A 128 2.08 -5.64 8.67
N GLU A 129 0.89 -5.39 9.21
CA GLU A 129 0.45 -6.04 10.43
C GLU A 129 0.30 -7.55 10.20
N ASP A 130 -0.26 -7.94 9.06
CA ASP A 130 -0.43 -9.34 8.71
C ASP A 130 0.92 -10.05 8.59
N LEU A 131 1.90 -9.42 7.97
CA LEU A 131 3.24 -9.98 7.82
C LEU A 131 3.97 -10.08 9.18
N ASP A 132 3.85 -9.05 10.01
CA ASP A 132 4.45 -9.05 11.34
C ASP A 132 3.87 -10.18 12.19
N LEU A 133 2.55 -10.38 12.13
CA LEU A 133 1.89 -11.45 12.85
C LEU A 133 2.36 -12.82 12.36
N ALA A 134 2.51 -12.98 11.05
CA ALA A 134 2.97 -14.24 10.48
C ALA A 134 4.39 -14.61 10.98
N VAL A 135 5.29 -13.62 11.00
CA VAL A 135 6.65 -13.82 11.50
C VAL A 135 6.62 -14.20 12.98
N GLU A 136 5.81 -13.51 13.77
CA GLU A 136 5.69 -13.78 15.20
C GLU A 136 5.18 -15.21 15.46
N MET A 137 4.18 -15.64 14.70
CA MET A 137 3.65 -16.99 14.82
C MET A 137 4.68 -18.06 14.43
N ASP A 138 5.45 -17.82 13.40
CA ASP A 138 6.51 -18.74 12.98
C ASP A 138 7.59 -18.88 14.04
N VAL A 139 8.00 -17.77 14.65
CA VAL A 139 8.98 -17.79 15.75
C VAL A 139 8.46 -18.60 16.92
N GLN A 140 7.22 -18.41 17.34
CA GLN A 140 6.62 -19.17 18.42
C GLN A 140 6.54 -20.66 18.11
N ARG A 141 6.22 -21.00 16.88
CA ARG A 141 6.16 -22.39 16.44
C ARG A 141 7.54 -23.04 16.53
N ASP A 142 8.58 -22.36 16.10
CA ASP A 142 9.95 -22.88 16.14
C ASP A 142 10.39 -23.12 17.58
N PHE A 143 10.11 -22.19 18.49
CA PHE A 143 10.42 -22.38 19.90
C PHE A 143 9.63 -23.53 20.50
N GLY A 144 8.38 -23.68 20.15
CA GLY A 144 7.55 -24.78 20.61
C GLY A 144 8.09 -26.14 20.17
N GLN A 145 8.64 -26.22 18.97
CA GLN A 145 9.19 -27.46 18.44
C GLN A 145 10.52 -27.85 19.09
N SER A 146 11.29 -26.87 19.53
CA SER A 146 12.59 -27.12 20.11
C SER A 146 12.54 -27.56 21.59
N SER A 147 11.38 -27.43 22.17
CA SER A 147 11.20 -27.86 23.59
C SER A 147 10.68 -29.26 23.67
#